data_83bdb6cd34a1dc04bda242b60d0665bb
#
_entry.id   83bdb6cd34a1dc04bda242b60d0665bb
#
_cell.length_a   1.000
_cell.length_b   1.000
_cell.length_c   1.000
_cell.angle_alpha   90.00
_cell.angle_beta   90.00
_cell.angle_gamma   90.00
#
_symmetry.space_group_name_H-M   'P 1'
#
loop_
_entity.id
_entity.type
_entity.pdbx_description
1 polymer ?
#
loop_
_entity_poly.entity_id
_entity_poly.type
_entity_poly.pdbx_seq_one_letter_code
_entity_poly.pdbx_strand_id
1 'polypeptide(L)'
;MKKLLCIILTFVSYGTVFSQTPALIDKEKLFDLYQTQRYSEAANYLKSIYGKDVTDIKAISQIGYCYLMSGNNVEAEQFYTKAYRQEAQNLPVLFSLASINSRRGNIEKAKLYYGEIVKIDSNNFSVYKQLANLYSSNTDSLKLVYLLKANTINPTEGDVAYDLADVYATLQQREKAYKVLNIAMAADTGNIILQKAVLPIANFLKKYNEVILSGEKILKVDQDPLVIKDVAKAYYFTKNYAKAASLFKMLEAIGLQNEATLYYTSLCYRAMKNFPLAKDYTNKTIDEAISPNTADYYALLGLIYEETDKLPQANKAYKKGLEFKSTPTIYYRLAVLYDTKYKQPKQAEKYYALYLKSKPNPEIDKDEIKYVKARMEQLKTAD
;
A
#
# COMPACT_ATOMS: atom_id res chain seq x y z
N MET A 1 56.18 -12.61 92.65
CA MET A 1 55.89 -12.11 91.31
C MET A 1 54.82 -13.02 90.65
N LYS A 2 53.57 -12.56 90.66
CA LYS A 2 52.47 -13.30 90.11
C LYS A 2 52.15 -12.80 88.71
N LYS A 3 52.27 -13.62 87.71
CA LYS A 3 51.88 -13.32 86.30
C LYS A 3 50.39 -13.49 86.15
N LEU A 4 49.71 -12.43 85.81
CA LEU A 4 48.28 -12.44 85.51
C LEU A 4 48.15 -12.85 84.02
N LEU A 5 47.43 -13.95 83.79
CA LEU A 5 47.10 -14.45 82.44
C LEU A 5 45.74 -13.88 82.04
N CYS A 6 45.68 -12.92 81.10
CA CYS A 6 44.40 -12.45 80.49
C CYS A 6 44.03 -13.38 79.37
N ILE A 7 42.91 -14.11 79.55
CA ILE A 7 42.25 -14.87 78.51
C ILE A 7 41.25 -13.93 77.76
N ILE A 8 41.54 -13.61 76.48
CA ILE A 8 40.64 -12.88 75.63
C ILE A 8 39.72 -13.93 74.98
N LEU A 9 38.47 -13.94 75.38
CA LEU A 9 37.40 -14.70 74.70
C LEU A 9 36.94 -13.92 73.45
N THR A 10 37.32 -14.36 72.27
CA THR A 10 36.75 -13.92 70.99
C THR A 10 35.42 -14.64 70.78
N PHE A 11 34.32 -13.89 70.89
CA PHE A 11 32.99 -14.35 70.42
C PHE A 11 33.01 -14.32 68.87
N VAL A 12 33.14 -15.48 68.24
CA VAL A 12 32.82 -15.64 66.81
C VAL A 12 31.32 -15.84 66.69
N SER A 13 30.62 -14.76 66.32
CA SER A 13 29.22 -14.83 65.93
C SER A 13 29.13 -15.52 64.55
N TYR A 14 28.76 -16.76 64.54
CA TYR A 14 28.30 -17.46 63.33
C TYR A 14 26.99 -16.82 62.92
N GLY A 15 27.02 -15.91 61.96
CA GLY A 15 25.86 -15.47 61.22
C GLY A 15 25.36 -16.66 60.39
N THR A 16 24.28 -17.26 60.78
CA THR A 16 23.56 -18.21 59.95
C THR A 16 23.01 -17.46 58.75
N VAL A 17 23.70 -17.57 57.61
CA VAL A 17 23.13 -17.17 56.31
C VAL A 17 22.04 -18.16 56.04
N PHE A 18 20.80 -17.79 56.31
CA PHE A 18 19.61 -18.53 55.79
C PHE A 18 19.65 -18.37 54.27
N SER A 19 20.21 -19.38 53.59
CA SER A 19 19.94 -19.60 52.19
C SER A 19 18.45 -19.86 52.05
N GLN A 20 17.67 -18.86 51.70
CA GLN A 20 16.31 -19.05 51.28
C GLN A 20 16.32 -19.92 50.03
N THR A 21 15.93 -21.22 50.15
CA THR A 21 15.58 -22.01 49.00
C THR A 21 14.54 -21.22 48.19
N PRO A 22 14.76 -20.98 46.91
CA PRO A 22 13.78 -20.24 46.11
C PRO A 22 12.42 -20.95 46.23
N ALA A 23 11.39 -20.21 46.63
CA ALA A 23 10.03 -20.74 46.74
C ALA A 23 9.66 -21.36 45.39
N LEU A 24 9.15 -22.59 45.45
CA LEU A 24 8.79 -23.32 44.22
C LEU A 24 7.67 -22.55 43.49
N ILE A 25 7.85 -22.28 42.20
CA ILE A 25 6.81 -21.62 41.40
C ILE A 25 5.61 -22.57 41.31
N ASP A 26 4.44 -22.09 41.74
CA ASP A 26 3.17 -22.72 41.46
C ASP A 26 2.84 -22.53 39.96
N LYS A 27 3.09 -23.60 39.20
CA LYS A 27 2.92 -23.59 37.74
C LYS A 27 1.44 -23.48 37.34
N GLU A 28 0.51 -24.05 38.16
CA GLU A 28 -0.91 -23.98 37.86
C GLU A 28 -1.43 -22.54 38.01
N LYS A 29 -1.03 -21.88 39.10
CA LYS A 29 -1.36 -20.45 39.32
C LYS A 29 -0.79 -19.58 38.23
N LEU A 30 0.47 -19.78 37.82
CA LEU A 30 1.09 -18.97 36.78
C LEU A 30 0.43 -19.22 35.43
N PHE A 31 0.06 -20.45 35.14
CA PHE A 31 -0.65 -20.82 33.92
C PHE A 31 -2.05 -20.19 33.86
N ASP A 32 -2.82 -20.22 35.00
CA ASP A 32 -4.11 -19.54 35.11
C ASP A 32 -3.98 -18.05 34.83
N LEU A 33 -2.98 -17.39 35.43
CA LEU A 33 -2.73 -15.98 35.20
C LEU A 33 -2.42 -15.66 33.73
N TYR A 34 -1.72 -16.54 33.00
CA TYR A 34 -1.44 -16.39 31.57
C TYR A 34 -2.67 -16.62 30.71
N GLN A 35 -3.44 -17.68 30.98
CA GLN A 35 -4.66 -17.99 30.25
C GLN A 35 -5.72 -16.88 30.40
N THR A 36 -5.83 -16.32 31.58
CA THR A 36 -6.76 -15.22 31.88
C THR A 36 -6.19 -13.84 31.56
N GLN A 37 -4.99 -13.76 30.94
CA GLN A 37 -4.30 -12.54 30.54
C GLN A 37 -4.02 -11.55 31.70
N ARG A 38 -3.99 -12.05 32.96
CA ARG A 38 -3.67 -11.25 34.15
C ARG A 38 -2.15 -11.07 34.31
N TYR A 39 -1.50 -10.55 33.26
CA TYR A 39 -0.05 -10.45 33.18
C TYR A 39 0.58 -9.55 34.26
N SER A 40 -0.09 -8.47 34.69
CA SER A 40 0.40 -7.63 35.77
C SER A 40 0.47 -8.41 37.09
N GLU A 41 -0.53 -9.25 37.36
CA GLU A 41 -0.53 -10.11 38.56
C GLU A 41 0.53 -11.22 38.45
N ALA A 42 0.73 -11.77 37.24
CA ALA A 42 1.79 -12.73 36.97
C ALA A 42 3.19 -12.13 37.23
N ALA A 43 3.43 -10.86 36.79
CA ALA A 43 4.68 -10.16 37.07
C ALA A 43 4.91 -9.99 38.58
N ASN A 44 3.91 -9.56 39.31
CA ASN A 44 3.98 -9.38 40.76
C ASN A 44 4.20 -10.70 41.49
N TYR A 45 3.51 -11.76 41.06
CA TYR A 45 3.70 -13.12 41.59
C TYR A 45 5.14 -13.59 41.38
N LEU A 46 5.67 -13.52 40.17
CA LEU A 46 7.06 -13.91 39.87
C LEU A 46 8.07 -13.08 40.69
N LYS A 47 7.86 -11.78 40.81
CA LYS A 47 8.72 -10.92 41.68
C LYS A 47 8.68 -11.31 43.14
N SER A 48 7.54 -11.74 43.66
CA SER A 48 7.45 -12.21 45.04
C SER A 48 8.23 -13.50 45.30
N ILE A 49 8.35 -14.34 44.28
CA ILE A 49 9.11 -15.62 44.34
C ILE A 49 10.61 -15.38 44.17
N TYR A 50 10.99 -14.63 43.10
CA TYR A 50 12.41 -14.44 42.74
C TYR A 50 13.11 -13.33 43.51
N GLY A 51 12.37 -12.46 44.21
CA GLY A 51 12.90 -11.31 44.91
C GLY A 51 13.28 -10.15 44.00
N LYS A 52 13.68 -9.03 44.63
CA LYS A 52 14.04 -7.79 43.92
C LYS A 52 15.34 -7.89 43.13
N ASP A 53 16.29 -8.69 43.61
CA ASP A 53 17.64 -8.79 43.04
C ASP A 53 17.84 -10.05 42.17
N VAL A 54 16.75 -10.49 41.53
CA VAL A 54 16.78 -11.65 40.62
C VAL A 54 17.91 -11.52 39.60
N THR A 55 18.76 -12.57 39.51
CA THR A 55 19.90 -12.64 38.57
C THR A 55 19.71 -13.72 37.50
N ASP A 56 18.81 -14.67 37.70
CA ASP A 56 18.53 -15.69 36.69
C ASP A 56 17.89 -15.07 35.45
N ILE A 57 18.52 -15.25 34.28
CA ILE A 57 18.09 -14.65 33.00
C ILE A 57 16.69 -15.13 32.60
N LYS A 58 16.34 -16.40 32.88
CA LYS A 58 15.00 -16.95 32.57
C LYS A 58 13.93 -16.26 33.42
N ALA A 59 14.19 -16.10 34.71
CA ALA A 59 13.28 -15.40 35.61
C ALA A 59 13.13 -13.92 35.24
N ILE A 60 14.25 -13.23 34.94
CA ILE A 60 14.24 -11.84 34.46
C ILE A 60 13.41 -11.72 33.19
N SER A 61 13.61 -12.62 32.22
CA SER A 61 12.89 -12.63 30.95
C SER A 61 11.39 -12.93 31.12
N GLN A 62 11.04 -13.83 32.03
CA GLN A 62 9.63 -14.09 32.36
C GLN A 62 8.92 -12.89 32.96
N ILE A 63 9.55 -12.21 33.92
CA ILE A 63 9.00 -10.99 34.50
C ILE A 63 8.89 -9.89 33.43
N GLY A 64 9.93 -9.71 32.62
CA GLY A 64 9.94 -8.77 31.50
C GLY A 64 8.81 -9.05 30.50
N TYR A 65 8.58 -10.32 30.18
CA TYR A 65 7.46 -10.76 29.33
C TYR A 65 6.10 -10.38 29.91
N CYS A 66 5.90 -10.65 31.20
CA CYS A 66 4.64 -10.28 31.87
C CYS A 66 4.39 -8.75 31.82
N TYR A 67 5.40 -7.94 32.05
CA TYR A 67 5.28 -6.49 31.92
C TYR A 67 5.01 -6.08 30.47
N LEU A 68 5.66 -6.69 29.50
CA LEU A 68 5.43 -6.41 28.09
C LEU A 68 3.99 -6.74 27.67
N MET A 69 3.48 -7.89 28.09
CA MET A 69 2.12 -8.32 27.77
C MET A 69 1.04 -7.53 28.52
N SER A 70 1.36 -6.97 29.67
CA SER A 70 0.46 -6.06 30.40
C SER A 70 0.52 -4.60 29.89
N GLY A 71 1.34 -4.30 28.88
CA GLY A 71 1.51 -2.95 28.34
C GLY A 71 2.49 -2.05 29.13
N ASN A 72 3.08 -2.56 30.21
CA ASN A 72 4.03 -1.83 31.05
C ASN A 72 5.44 -1.83 30.40
N ASN A 73 5.57 -1.11 29.28
CA ASN A 73 6.77 -1.13 28.43
C ASN A 73 8.02 -0.59 29.15
N VAL A 74 7.88 0.29 30.13
CA VAL A 74 9.02 0.87 30.88
C VAL A 74 9.65 -0.18 31.77
N GLU A 75 8.83 -0.87 32.57
CA GLU A 75 9.27 -1.96 33.45
C GLU A 75 9.81 -3.13 32.62
N ALA A 76 9.13 -3.48 31.52
CA ALA A 76 9.60 -4.52 30.60
C ALA A 76 11.01 -4.20 30.08
N GLU A 77 11.26 -2.95 29.63
CA GLU A 77 12.59 -2.51 29.15
C GLU A 77 13.65 -2.63 30.24
N GLN A 78 13.33 -2.30 31.51
CA GLN A 78 14.27 -2.41 32.61
C GLN A 78 14.70 -3.86 32.84
N PHE A 79 13.74 -4.80 32.88
CA PHE A 79 14.05 -6.22 33.07
C PHE A 79 14.82 -6.79 31.88
N TYR A 80 14.41 -6.52 30.63
CA TYR A 80 15.15 -7.00 29.46
C TYR A 80 16.54 -6.34 29.33
N THR A 81 16.72 -5.09 29.76
CA THR A 81 18.04 -4.45 29.81
C THR A 81 18.94 -5.14 30.85
N LYS A 82 18.37 -5.58 31.99
CA LYS A 82 19.11 -6.35 33.01
C LYS A 82 19.55 -7.71 32.43
N ALA A 83 18.69 -8.41 31.66
CA ALA A 83 19.04 -9.64 30.97
C ALA A 83 20.12 -9.41 29.89
N TYR A 84 20.00 -8.36 29.09
CA TYR A 84 20.95 -7.99 28.04
C TYR A 84 22.36 -7.72 28.59
N ARG A 85 22.46 -7.07 29.76
CA ARG A 85 23.77 -6.82 30.40
C ARG A 85 24.48 -8.11 30.82
N GLN A 86 23.76 -9.18 31.07
CA GLN A 86 24.31 -10.47 31.43
C GLN A 86 24.65 -11.30 30.18
N GLU A 87 23.82 -11.25 29.16
CA GLU A 87 23.96 -12.01 27.94
C GLU A 87 23.55 -11.17 26.72
N ALA A 88 24.51 -10.39 26.20
CA ALA A 88 24.27 -9.44 25.14
C ALA A 88 23.86 -10.09 23.79
N GLN A 89 24.19 -11.37 23.59
CA GLN A 89 23.87 -12.11 22.36
C GLN A 89 22.60 -12.96 22.46
N ASN A 90 21.80 -12.78 23.51
CA ASN A 90 20.54 -13.49 23.69
C ASN A 90 19.48 -12.95 22.71
N LEU A 91 19.21 -13.71 21.63
CA LEU A 91 18.27 -13.28 20.56
C LEU A 91 16.87 -12.94 21.08
N PRO A 92 16.20 -13.75 21.92
CA PRO A 92 14.92 -13.39 22.53
C PRO A 92 14.92 -12.07 23.29
N VAL A 93 15.98 -11.79 24.03
CA VAL A 93 16.14 -10.54 24.77
C VAL A 93 16.29 -9.35 23.83
N LEU A 94 17.12 -9.49 22.80
CA LEU A 94 17.31 -8.48 21.76
C LEU A 94 16.03 -8.19 21.01
N PHE A 95 15.26 -9.21 20.62
CA PHE A 95 13.95 -9.05 19.98
C PHE A 95 12.96 -8.30 20.88
N SER A 96 12.94 -8.63 22.17
CA SER A 96 12.06 -7.97 23.14
C SER A 96 12.43 -6.49 23.30
N LEU A 97 13.72 -6.17 23.47
CA LEU A 97 14.19 -4.78 23.55
C LEU A 97 13.90 -3.99 22.29
N ALA A 98 14.13 -4.58 21.11
CA ALA A 98 13.82 -3.94 19.84
C ALA A 98 12.33 -3.65 19.69
N SER A 99 11.48 -4.64 19.99
CA SER A 99 10.02 -4.50 19.93
C SER A 99 9.49 -3.44 20.91
N ILE A 100 9.96 -3.44 22.15
CA ILE A 100 9.59 -2.43 23.16
C ILE A 100 9.97 -1.03 22.66
N ASN A 101 11.18 -0.85 22.16
CA ASN A 101 11.65 0.45 21.68
C ASN A 101 10.89 0.90 20.42
N SER A 102 10.56 -0.01 19.50
CA SER A 102 9.70 0.27 18.36
C SER A 102 8.32 0.77 18.79
N ARG A 103 7.64 0.05 19.70
CA ARG A 103 6.31 0.45 20.23
C ARG A 103 6.32 1.79 20.94
N ARG A 104 7.44 2.14 21.59
CA ARG A 104 7.61 3.44 22.29
C ARG A 104 8.04 4.57 21.35
N GLY A 105 8.21 4.31 20.06
CA GLY A 105 8.68 5.29 19.09
C GLY A 105 10.19 5.56 19.12
N ASN A 106 10.96 4.79 19.91
CA ASN A 106 12.41 4.89 19.99
C ASN A 106 13.07 4.15 18.81
N ILE A 107 12.80 4.59 17.60
CA ILE A 107 13.13 3.89 16.36
C ILE A 107 14.63 3.59 16.23
N GLU A 108 15.51 4.53 16.62
CA GLU A 108 16.96 4.33 16.50
C GLU A 108 17.47 3.24 17.46
N LYS A 109 16.92 3.15 18.67
CA LYS A 109 17.25 2.03 19.58
C LYS A 109 16.72 0.70 19.06
N ALA A 110 15.51 0.70 18.48
CA ALA A 110 14.95 -0.51 17.86
C ALA A 110 15.83 -1.02 16.72
N LYS A 111 16.29 -0.12 15.84
CA LYS A 111 17.24 -0.44 14.75
C LYS A 111 18.55 -1.00 15.27
N LEU A 112 19.06 -0.42 16.36
CA LEU A 112 20.31 -0.89 16.96
C LEU A 112 20.19 -2.35 17.43
N TYR A 113 19.15 -2.69 18.21
CA TYR A 113 18.97 -4.06 18.69
C TYR A 113 18.66 -5.05 17.56
N TYR A 114 17.83 -4.66 16.57
CA TYR A 114 17.63 -5.50 15.39
C TYR A 114 18.92 -5.68 14.59
N GLY A 115 19.76 -4.64 14.50
CA GLY A 115 21.08 -4.71 13.86
C GLY A 115 22.04 -5.68 14.57
N GLU A 116 21.96 -5.80 15.90
CA GLU A 116 22.74 -6.81 16.65
C GLU A 116 22.25 -8.23 16.33
N ILE A 117 20.92 -8.43 16.21
CA ILE A 117 20.39 -9.73 15.79
C ILE A 117 20.89 -10.11 14.40
N VAL A 118 20.91 -9.19 13.43
CA VAL A 118 21.44 -9.43 12.08
C VAL A 118 22.91 -9.85 12.10
N LYS A 119 23.72 -9.31 13.04
CA LYS A 119 25.14 -9.72 13.19
C LYS A 119 25.29 -11.14 13.73
N ILE A 120 24.37 -11.57 14.61
CA ILE A 120 24.37 -12.93 15.21
C ILE A 120 23.78 -13.95 14.23
N ASP A 121 22.67 -13.60 13.61
CA ASP A 121 21.92 -14.44 12.66
C ASP A 121 21.54 -13.60 11.43
N SER A 122 22.39 -13.61 10.43
CA SER A 122 22.20 -12.87 9.17
C SER A 122 21.12 -13.46 8.27
N ASN A 123 20.54 -14.61 8.64
CA ASN A 123 19.45 -15.26 7.88
C ASN A 123 18.13 -15.25 8.66
N ASN A 124 17.98 -14.34 9.62
CA ASN A 124 16.78 -14.23 10.43
C ASN A 124 15.67 -13.47 9.69
N PHE A 125 14.72 -14.23 9.16
CA PHE A 125 13.55 -13.67 8.45
C PHE A 125 12.81 -12.61 9.28
N SER A 126 12.52 -12.94 10.54
CA SER A 126 11.70 -12.08 11.41
C SER A 126 12.34 -10.71 11.64
N VAL A 127 13.67 -10.66 11.77
CA VAL A 127 14.35 -9.38 12.00
C VAL A 127 14.28 -8.47 10.79
N TYR A 128 14.40 -9.01 9.58
CA TYR A 128 14.29 -8.19 8.37
C TYR A 128 12.86 -7.69 8.15
N LYS A 129 11.84 -8.50 8.45
CA LYS A 129 10.43 -8.08 8.45
C LYS A 129 10.25 -6.90 9.43
N GLN A 130 10.75 -7.02 10.65
CA GLN A 130 10.63 -5.96 11.66
C GLN A 130 11.44 -4.70 11.29
N LEU A 131 12.65 -4.84 10.75
CA LEU A 131 13.42 -3.70 10.26
C LEU A 131 12.69 -2.94 9.15
N ALA A 132 12.08 -3.64 8.21
CA ALA A 132 11.28 -3.01 7.15
C ALA A 132 10.11 -2.20 7.74
N ASN A 133 9.44 -2.73 8.77
CA ASN A 133 8.30 -2.08 9.43
C ASN A 133 8.67 -0.79 10.20
N LEU A 134 9.95 -0.55 10.47
CA LEU A 134 10.40 0.71 11.07
C LEU A 134 10.43 1.88 10.08
N TYR A 135 10.20 1.63 8.80
CA TYR A 135 10.17 2.65 7.74
C TYR A 135 8.76 2.81 7.19
N SER A 136 8.16 3.97 7.39
CA SER A 136 6.78 4.26 6.95
C SER A 136 6.67 4.53 5.45
N SER A 137 7.71 5.12 4.84
CA SER A 137 7.67 5.51 3.42
C SER A 137 8.05 4.36 2.50
N ASN A 138 7.23 4.13 1.47
CA ASN A 138 7.53 3.17 0.40
C ASN A 138 8.64 3.65 -0.57
N THR A 139 9.07 4.91 -0.45
CA THR A 139 10.21 5.45 -1.22
C THR A 139 11.52 5.31 -0.46
N ASP A 140 11.51 4.81 0.78
CA ASP A 140 12.73 4.60 1.56
C ASP A 140 13.49 3.38 1.01
N SER A 141 14.75 3.62 0.64
CA SER A 141 15.62 2.57 0.07
C SER A 141 15.92 1.45 1.07
N LEU A 142 16.00 1.75 2.36
CA LEU A 142 16.25 0.74 3.40
C LEU A 142 15.03 -0.15 3.62
N LYS A 143 13.80 0.38 3.53
CA LYS A 143 12.59 -0.44 3.54
C LYS A 143 12.65 -1.51 2.44
N LEU A 144 12.96 -1.08 1.20
CA LEU A 144 13.12 -1.99 0.08
C LEU A 144 14.20 -3.05 0.33
N VAL A 145 15.38 -2.64 0.83
CA VAL A 145 16.47 -3.56 1.12
C VAL A 145 16.06 -4.64 2.12
N TYR A 146 15.40 -4.26 3.22
CA TYR A 146 14.98 -5.21 4.25
C TYR A 146 13.84 -6.12 3.77
N LEU A 147 12.87 -5.59 3.02
CA LEU A 147 11.82 -6.41 2.40
C LEU A 147 12.40 -7.42 1.41
N LEU A 148 13.39 -7.02 0.61
CA LEU A 148 14.09 -7.93 -0.31
C LEU A 148 14.83 -9.04 0.44
N LYS A 149 15.50 -8.72 1.55
CA LYS A 149 16.16 -9.72 2.39
C LYS A 149 15.14 -10.70 2.98
N ALA A 150 14.06 -10.20 3.57
CA ALA A 150 12.98 -11.05 4.09
C ALA A 150 12.38 -11.93 2.98
N ASN A 151 12.04 -11.36 1.82
CA ASN A 151 11.46 -12.11 0.70
C ASN A 151 12.44 -13.15 0.09
N THR A 152 13.75 -12.89 0.14
CA THR A 152 14.75 -13.87 -0.31
C THR A 152 14.80 -15.07 0.63
N ILE A 153 14.63 -14.87 1.94
CA ILE A 153 14.65 -15.94 2.94
C ILE A 153 13.33 -16.74 2.89
N ASN A 154 12.19 -16.03 2.82
CA ASN A 154 10.88 -16.66 2.71
C ASN A 154 10.03 -15.97 1.64
N PRO A 155 10.10 -16.41 0.37
CA PRO A 155 9.37 -15.78 -0.73
C PRO A 155 7.86 -16.03 -0.72
N THR A 156 7.38 -16.92 0.12
CA THR A 156 5.95 -17.29 0.21
C THR A 156 5.21 -16.59 1.34
N GLU A 157 5.90 -15.80 2.14
CA GLU A 157 5.28 -15.04 3.23
C GLU A 157 4.41 -13.91 2.70
N GLY A 158 3.11 -13.99 2.97
CA GLY A 158 2.10 -13.09 2.39
C GLY A 158 2.29 -11.63 2.74
N ASP A 159 2.53 -11.30 4.01
CA ASP A 159 2.68 -9.91 4.47
C ASP A 159 3.90 -9.24 3.82
N VAL A 160 5.04 -9.95 3.78
CA VAL A 160 6.26 -9.43 3.15
C VAL A 160 6.07 -9.27 1.65
N ALA A 161 5.38 -10.21 1.00
CA ALA A 161 5.07 -10.13 -0.42
C ALA A 161 4.16 -8.94 -0.73
N TYR A 162 3.15 -8.70 0.11
CA TYR A 162 2.26 -7.54 -0.01
C TYR A 162 3.02 -6.22 0.12
N ASP A 163 3.80 -6.05 1.19
CA ASP A 163 4.56 -4.82 1.45
C ASP A 163 5.60 -4.56 0.35
N LEU A 164 6.30 -5.61 -0.10
CA LEU A 164 7.28 -5.50 -1.18
C LEU A 164 6.62 -5.14 -2.51
N ALA A 165 5.45 -5.69 -2.79
CA ALA A 165 4.69 -5.35 -3.99
C ALA A 165 4.21 -3.90 -3.96
N ASP A 166 3.79 -3.38 -2.81
CA ASP A 166 3.38 -1.99 -2.64
C ASP A 166 4.58 -1.02 -2.85
N VAL A 167 5.75 -1.34 -2.29
CA VAL A 167 7.00 -0.61 -2.57
C VAL A 167 7.31 -0.64 -4.06
N TYR A 168 7.27 -1.81 -4.72
CA TYR A 168 7.52 -1.90 -6.15
C TYR A 168 6.50 -1.13 -6.99
N ALA A 169 5.22 -1.16 -6.62
CA ALA A 169 4.16 -0.39 -7.29
C ALA A 169 4.43 1.13 -7.17
N THR A 170 4.81 1.60 -5.98
CA THR A 170 5.21 2.99 -5.73
C THR A 170 6.41 3.41 -6.60
N LEU A 171 7.39 2.52 -6.76
CA LEU A 171 8.57 2.73 -7.60
C LEU A 171 8.31 2.45 -9.09
N GLN A 172 7.06 2.30 -9.52
CA GLN A 172 6.64 2.00 -10.90
C GLN A 172 7.17 0.67 -11.47
N GLN A 173 7.65 -0.26 -10.62
CA GLN A 173 8.20 -1.58 -11.00
C GLN A 173 7.12 -2.66 -10.93
N ARG A 174 6.03 -2.48 -11.69
CA ARG A 174 4.80 -3.28 -11.58
C ARG A 174 4.97 -4.76 -11.92
N GLU A 175 5.87 -5.11 -12.84
CA GLU A 175 6.19 -6.50 -13.17
C GLU A 175 6.80 -7.23 -11.97
N LYS A 176 7.68 -6.56 -11.20
CA LYS A 176 8.25 -7.14 -9.98
C LYS A 176 7.19 -7.29 -8.90
N ALA A 177 6.34 -6.29 -8.71
CA ALA A 177 5.21 -6.37 -7.79
C ALA A 177 4.29 -7.56 -8.12
N TYR A 178 3.91 -7.70 -9.38
CA TYR A 178 3.11 -8.82 -9.87
C TYR A 178 3.76 -10.17 -9.58
N LYS A 179 5.06 -10.31 -9.89
CA LYS A 179 5.81 -11.56 -9.67
C LYS A 179 5.83 -11.96 -8.18
N VAL A 180 6.14 -11.03 -7.30
CA VAL A 180 6.22 -11.28 -5.84
C VAL A 180 4.87 -11.75 -5.29
N LEU A 181 3.78 -11.05 -5.64
CA LEU A 181 2.43 -11.44 -5.20
C LEU A 181 2.05 -12.84 -5.70
N ASN A 182 2.32 -13.16 -6.97
CA ASN A 182 1.97 -14.46 -7.52
C ASN A 182 2.74 -15.62 -6.88
N ILE A 183 4.00 -15.41 -6.47
CA ILE A 183 4.77 -16.45 -5.74
C ILE A 183 4.09 -16.74 -4.39
N ALA A 184 3.73 -15.70 -3.63
CA ALA A 184 3.07 -15.86 -2.34
C ALA A 184 1.65 -16.44 -2.49
N MET A 185 0.87 -15.98 -3.48
CA MET A 185 -0.47 -16.49 -3.78
C MET A 185 -0.46 -17.96 -4.20
N ALA A 186 0.59 -18.44 -4.87
CA ALA A 186 0.71 -19.86 -5.23
C ALA A 186 0.88 -20.77 -4.00
N ALA A 187 1.47 -20.25 -2.93
CA ALA A 187 1.63 -20.97 -1.67
C ALA A 187 0.38 -20.89 -0.79
N ASP A 188 -0.33 -19.77 -0.82
CA ASP A 188 -1.60 -19.56 -0.10
C ASP A 188 -2.67 -19.03 -1.05
N THR A 189 -3.33 -19.96 -1.73
CA THR A 189 -4.37 -19.65 -2.73
C THR A 189 -5.66 -19.10 -2.11
N GLY A 190 -5.82 -19.22 -0.79
CA GLY A 190 -6.94 -18.66 -0.03
C GLY A 190 -6.74 -17.21 0.44
N ASN A 191 -5.55 -16.65 0.29
CA ASN A 191 -5.23 -15.33 0.80
C ASN A 191 -5.90 -14.21 0.01
N ILE A 192 -7.04 -13.77 0.49
CA ILE A 192 -7.86 -12.76 -0.17
C ILE A 192 -7.18 -11.38 -0.25
N ILE A 193 -6.28 -11.08 0.70
CA ILE A 193 -5.54 -9.79 0.70
C ILE A 193 -4.61 -9.74 -0.51
N LEU A 194 -3.85 -10.81 -0.75
CA LEU A 194 -2.96 -10.91 -1.91
C LEU A 194 -3.76 -10.93 -3.22
N GLN A 195 -4.88 -11.67 -3.26
CA GLN A 195 -5.77 -11.71 -4.42
C GLN A 195 -6.32 -10.32 -4.76
N LYS A 196 -6.69 -9.51 -3.78
CA LYS A 196 -7.12 -8.12 -4.00
C LYS A 196 -5.96 -7.23 -4.45
N ALA A 197 -4.79 -7.36 -3.82
CA ALA A 197 -3.62 -6.53 -4.09
C ALA A 197 -3.09 -6.70 -5.53
N VAL A 198 -3.22 -7.87 -6.12
CA VAL A 198 -2.75 -8.14 -7.49
C VAL A 198 -3.63 -7.49 -8.56
N LEU A 199 -4.93 -7.25 -8.32
CA LEU A 199 -5.87 -6.79 -9.34
C LEU A 199 -5.48 -5.45 -10.00
N PRO A 200 -5.18 -4.36 -9.26
CA PRO A 200 -4.78 -3.09 -9.88
C PRO A 200 -3.46 -3.23 -10.66
N ILE A 201 -2.54 -4.06 -10.20
CA ILE A 201 -1.26 -4.32 -10.87
C ILE A 201 -1.49 -5.09 -12.16
N ALA A 202 -2.30 -6.14 -12.13
CA ALA A 202 -2.67 -6.92 -13.30
C ALA A 202 -3.43 -6.09 -14.35
N ASN A 203 -4.32 -5.17 -13.92
CA ASN A 203 -4.97 -4.18 -14.79
C ASN A 203 -3.95 -3.30 -15.50
N PHE A 204 -2.96 -2.79 -14.78
CA PHE A 204 -1.90 -1.97 -15.37
C PHE A 204 -1.09 -2.76 -16.41
N LEU A 205 -0.80 -4.02 -16.10
CA LEU A 205 -0.09 -4.95 -17.01
C LEU A 205 -0.99 -5.51 -18.13
N LYS A 206 -2.22 -4.98 -18.26
CA LYS A 206 -3.22 -5.38 -19.28
C LYS A 206 -3.65 -6.84 -19.20
N LYS A 207 -3.51 -7.47 -18.04
CA LYS A 207 -3.92 -8.87 -17.79
C LYS A 207 -5.41 -8.94 -17.41
N TYR A 208 -6.25 -8.33 -18.24
CA TYR A 208 -7.68 -8.09 -17.94
C TYR A 208 -8.48 -9.37 -17.68
N ASN A 209 -8.21 -10.46 -18.41
CA ASN A 209 -8.90 -11.73 -18.20
C ASN A 209 -8.60 -12.33 -16.82
N GLU A 210 -7.37 -12.19 -16.33
CA GLU A 210 -7.00 -12.62 -14.97
C GLU A 210 -7.74 -11.79 -13.92
N VAL A 211 -7.81 -10.46 -14.12
CA VAL A 211 -8.55 -9.57 -13.22
C VAL A 211 -10.03 -9.93 -13.16
N ILE A 212 -10.66 -10.19 -14.30
CA ILE A 212 -12.07 -10.59 -14.37
C ILE A 212 -12.27 -11.91 -13.64
N LEU A 213 -11.47 -12.93 -13.95
CA LEU A 213 -11.64 -14.26 -13.37
C LEU A 213 -11.46 -14.27 -11.84
N SER A 214 -10.40 -13.62 -11.36
CA SER A 214 -10.11 -13.55 -9.92
C SER A 214 -11.07 -12.61 -9.20
N GLY A 215 -11.32 -11.43 -9.77
CA GLY A 215 -12.20 -10.45 -9.17
C GLY A 215 -13.65 -10.90 -9.07
N GLU A 216 -14.21 -11.57 -10.10
CA GLU A 216 -15.56 -12.14 -10.00
C GLU A 216 -15.67 -13.23 -8.91
N LYS A 217 -14.62 -14.00 -8.66
CA LYS A 217 -14.62 -14.94 -7.52
C LYS A 217 -14.69 -14.20 -6.20
N ILE A 218 -13.92 -13.14 -6.04
CA ILE A 218 -13.94 -12.31 -4.83
C ILE A 218 -15.31 -11.67 -4.65
N LEU A 219 -15.89 -11.09 -5.71
CA LEU A 219 -17.18 -10.39 -5.66
C LEU A 219 -18.39 -11.29 -5.34
N LYS A 220 -18.24 -12.62 -5.41
CA LYS A 220 -19.27 -13.56 -4.94
C LYS A 220 -19.37 -13.61 -3.41
N VAL A 221 -18.30 -13.29 -2.70
CA VAL A 221 -18.22 -13.41 -1.23
C VAL A 221 -18.01 -12.04 -0.55
N ASP A 222 -17.43 -11.08 -1.26
CA ASP A 222 -17.10 -9.76 -0.72
C ASP A 222 -17.29 -8.68 -1.80
N GLN A 223 -18.25 -7.77 -1.59
CA GLN A 223 -18.58 -6.67 -2.50
C GLN A 223 -17.63 -5.46 -2.29
N ASP A 224 -16.32 -5.72 -2.20
CA ASP A 224 -15.30 -4.70 -2.01
C ASP A 224 -15.30 -3.66 -3.16
N PRO A 225 -15.49 -2.37 -2.85
CA PRO A 225 -15.55 -1.32 -3.87
C PRO A 225 -14.30 -1.19 -4.75
N LEU A 226 -13.12 -1.49 -4.21
CA LEU A 226 -11.88 -1.48 -4.98
C LEU A 226 -11.84 -2.62 -5.99
N VAL A 227 -12.30 -3.80 -5.58
CA VAL A 227 -12.42 -4.95 -6.48
C VAL A 227 -13.46 -4.67 -7.57
N ILE A 228 -14.63 -4.11 -7.21
CA ILE A 228 -15.66 -3.70 -8.19
C ILE A 228 -15.05 -2.77 -9.24
N LYS A 229 -14.32 -1.74 -8.79
CA LYS A 229 -13.66 -0.78 -9.68
C LYS A 229 -12.66 -1.46 -10.63
N ASP A 230 -11.82 -2.36 -10.12
CA ASP A 230 -10.81 -3.03 -10.92
C ASP A 230 -11.41 -4.00 -11.93
N VAL A 231 -12.43 -4.77 -11.55
CA VAL A 231 -13.17 -5.67 -12.45
C VAL A 231 -13.93 -4.87 -13.52
N ALA A 232 -14.58 -3.78 -13.13
CA ALA A 232 -15.27 -2.89 -14.07
C ALA A 232 -14.31 -2.33 -15.13
N LYS A 233 -13.12 -1.89 -14.70
CA LYS A 233 -12.08 -1.40 -15.59
C LYS A 233 -11.60 -2.50 -16.57
N ALA A 234 -11.39 -3.71 -16.07
CA ALA A 234 -11.00 -4.85 -16.90
C ALA A 234 -12.08 -5.19 -17.94
N TYR A 235 -13.37 -5.18 -17.57
CA TYR A 235 -14.47 -5.34 -18.51
C TYR A 235 -14.55 -4.23 -19.56
N TYR A 236 -14.25 -2.99 -19.19
CA TYR A 236 -14.15 -1.90 -20.16
C TYR A 236 -13.09 -2.18 -21.23
N PHE A 237 -11.88 -2.59 -20.83
CA PHE A 237 -10.79 -2.86 -21.76
C PHE A 237 -10.99 -4.14 -22.58
N THR A 238 -11.75 -5.11 -22.08
CA THR A 238 -12.18 -6.28 -22.87
C THR A 238 -13.44 -6.03 -23.70
N LYS A 239 -13.89 -4.77 -23.79
CA LYS A 239 -15.05 -4.31 -24.57
C LYS A 239 -16.40 -4.86 -24.08
N ASN A 240 -16.49 -5.42 -22.89
CA ASN A 240 -17.76 -5.77 -22.26
C ASN A 240 -18.34 -4.56 -21.53
N TYR A 241 -18.76 -3.58 -22.33
CA TYR A 241 -19.19 -2.27 -21.82
C TYR A 241 -20.44 -2.33 -20.94
N ALA A 242 -21.34 -3.27 -21.21
CA ALA A 242 -22.55 -3.45 -20.42
C ALA A 242 -22.22 -3.88 -18.98
N LYS A 243 -21.36 -4.90 -18.80
CA LYS A 243 -20.92 -5.33 -17.48
C LYS A 243 -20.09 -4.25 -16.78
N ALA A 244 -19.18 -3.59 -17.50
CA ALA A 244 -18.40 -2.50 -16.96
C ALA A 244 -19.28 -1.38 -16.39
N ALA A 245 -20.24 -0.90 -17.18
CA ALA A 245 -21.17 0.15 -16.74
C ALA A 245 -22.03 -0.28 -15.54
N SER A 246 -22.50 -1.54 -15.52
CA SER A 246 -23.25 -2.08 -14.38
C SER A 246 -22.44 -2.03 -13.09
N LEU A 247 -21.18 -2.45 -13.11
CA LEU A 247 -20.31 -2.44 -11.94
C LEU A 247 -19.94 -1.02 -11.49
N PHE A 248 -19.66 -0.09 -12.41
CA PHE A 248 -19.45 1.31 -12.05
C PHE A 248 -20.67 1.95 -11.41
N LYS A 249 -21.89 1.60 -11.90
CA LYS A 249 -23.14 2.05 -11.28
C LYS A 249 -23.37 1.49 -9.88
N MET A 250 -22.84 0.31 -9.55
CA MET A 250 -22.87 -0.19 -8.17
C MET A 250 -22.09 0.75 -7.24
N LEU A 251 -20.95 1.28 -7.69
CA LEU A 251 -20.18 2.27 -6.91
C LEU A 251 -20.95 3.59 -6.75
N GLU A 252 -21.66 4.04 -7.79
CA GLU A 252 -22.52 5.22 -7.73
C GLU A 252 -23.67 5.03 -6.71
N ALA A 253 -24.32 3.86 -6.72
CA ALA A 253 -25.43 3.55 -5.84
C ALA A 253 -25.06 3.57 -4.34
N ILE A 254 -23.80 3.34 -4.01
CA ILE A 254 -23.28 3.38 -2.62
C ILE A 254 -22.50 4.67 -2.32
N GLY A 255 -22.56 5.67 -3.21
CA GLY A 255 -21.90 6.97 -3.03
C GLY A 255 -20.38 6.94 -3.12
N LEU A 256 -19.77 5.92 -3.74
CA LEU A 256 -18.33 5.76 -3.93
C LEU A 256 -17.90 6.01 -5.38
N GLN A 257 -18.73 6.71 -6.16
CA GLN A 257 -18.32 7.23 -7.45
C GLN A 257 -17.22 8.30 -7.27
N ASN A 258 -16.44 8.46 -8.29
CA ASN A 258 -15.49 9.56 -8.43
C ASN A 258 -15.31 9.92 -9.91
N GLU A 259 -14.55 10.98 -10.17
CA GLU A 259 -14.24 11.44 -11.53
C GLU A 259 -13.90 10.29 -12.49
N ALA A 260 -13.00 9.39 -12.10
CA ALA A 260 -12.56 8.29 -12.96
C ALA A 260 -13.67 7.26 -13.24
N THR A 261 -14.45 6.89 -12.23
CA THR A 261 -15.55 5.90 -12.40
C THR A 261 -16.69 6.46 -13.24
N LEU A 262 -17.04 7.74 -13.07
CA LEU A 262 -18.03 8.45 -13.89
C LEU A 262 -17.56 8.57 -15.33
N TYR A 263 -16.29 8.90 -15.55
CA TYR A 263 -15.69 8.97 -16.88
C TYR A 263 -15.74 7.63 -17.61
N TYR A 264 -15.30 6.52 -16.97
CA TYR A 264 -15.39 5.20 -17.58
C TYR A 264 -16.85 4.78 -17.86
N THR A 265 -17.80 5.17 -17.01
CA THR A 265 -19.22 4.94 -17.23
C THR A 265 -19.69 5.66 -18.49
N SER A 266 -19.31 6.92 -18.66
CA SER A 266 -19.59 7.69 -19.88
C SER A 266 -19.04 7.00 -21.13
N LEU A 267 -17.78 6.57 -21.08
CA LEU A 267 -17.15 5.86 -22.19
C LEU A 267 -17.86 4.55 -22.54
N CYS A 268 -18.32 3.80 -21.53
CA CYS A 268 -19.11 2.59 -21.73
C CYS A 268 -20.42 2.89 -22.48
N TYR A 269 -21.18 3.88 -22.02
CA TYR A 269 -22.45 4.26 -22.68
C TYR A 269 -22.23 4.80 -24.09
N ARG A 270 -21.18 5.58 -24.31
CA ARG A 270 -20.81 6.03 -25.66
C ARG A 270 -20.49 4.83 -26.57
N ALA A 271 -19.70 3.88 -26.12
CA ALA A 271 -19.36 2.68 -26.90
C ALA A 271 -20.59 1.82 -27.24
N MET A 272 -21.61 1.80 -26.34
CA MET A 272 -22.89 1.16 -26.58
C MET A 272 -23.87 2.03 -27.41
N LYS A 273 -23.42 3.19 -27.88
CA LYS A 273 -24.26 4.18 -28.63
C LYS A 273 -25.46 4.73 -27.82
N ASN A 274 -25.42 4.64 -26.50
CA ASN A 274 -26.41 5.28 -25.63
C ASN A 274 -25.94 6.71 -25.29
N PHE A 275 -26.06 7.59 -26.28
CA PHE A 275 -25.60 8.97 -26.20
C PHE A 275 -26.29 9.82 -25.11
N PRO A 276 -27.58 9.64 -24.81
CA PRO A 276 -28.19 10.35 -23.69
C PRO A 276 -27.49 10.09 -22.36
N LEU A 277 -27.27 8.82 -22.01
CA LEU A 277 -26.57 8.46 -20.79
C LEU A 277 -25.06 8.82 -20.85
N ALA A 278 -24.41 8.66 -21.99
CA ALA A 278 -23.02 9.08 -22.17
C ALA A 278 -22.84 10.57 -21.86
N LYS A 279 -23.74 11.43 -22.37
CA LYS A 279 -23.74 12.86 -22.09
C LYS A 279 -23.98 13.16 -20.59
N ASP A 280 -24.96 12.50 -19.98
CA ASP A 280 -25.29 12.68 -18.57
C ASP A 280 -24.07 12.34 -17.69
N TYR A 281 -23.46 11.17 -17.89
CA TYR A 281 -22.26 10.78 -17.13
C TYR A 281 -21.03 11.64 -17.44
N THR A 282 -20.92 12.20 -18.67
CA THR A 282 -19.84 13.17 -18.94
C THR A 282 -20.05 14.47 -18.18
N ASN A 283 -21.28 14.97 -18.08
CA ASN A 283 -21.59 16.15 -17.27
C ASN A 283 -21.31 15.88 -15.79
N LYS A 284 -21.78 14.75 -15.23
CA LYS A 284 -21.43 14.35 -13.84
C LYS A 284 -19.91 14.29 -13.63
N THR A 285 -19.16 13.80 -14.62
CA THR A 285 -17.69 13.79 -14.54
C THR A 285 -17.13 15.21 -14.47
N ILE A 286 -17.65 16.14 -15.30
CA ILE A 286 -17.23 17.56 -15.30
C ILE A 286 -17.59 18.22 -13.96
N ASP A 287 -18.76 17.95 -13.42
CA ASP A 287 -19.22 18.51 -12.14
C ASP A 287 -18.36 18.00 -10.96
N GLU A 288 -17.93 16.74 -11.02
CA GLU A 288 -17.04 16.12 -10.02
C GLU A 288 -15.57 16.57 -10.18
N ALA A 289 -15.20 17.00 -11.39
CA ALA A 289 -13.81 17.24 -11.73
C ALA A 289 -13.32 18.60 -11.24
N ILE A 290 -12.47 18.61 -10.25
CA ILE A 290 -11.49 19.68 -9.99
C ILE A 290 -10.11 19.13 -10.43
N SER A 291 -9.95 18.84 -11.75
CA SER A 291 -8.88 17.97 -12.25
C SER A 291 -8.18 18.58 -13.46
N PRO A 292 -6.86 18.31 -13.65
CA PRO A 292 -6.14 18.62 -14.90
C PRO A 292 -6.76 17.97 -16.16
N ASN A 293 -7.63 16.97 -15.99
CA ASN A 293 -8.27 16.24 -17.09
C ASN A 293 -9.57 16.89 -17.58
N THR A 294 -10.03 17.96 -16.96
CA THR A 294 -11.30 18.64 -17.33
C THR A 294 -11.37 18.98 -18.84
N ALA A 295 -10.23 19.34 -19.45
CA ALA A 295 -10.16 19.58 -20.90
C ALA A 295 -10.55 18.34 -21.72
N ASP A 296 -10.09 17.14 -21.31
CA ASP A 296 -10.36 15.89 -21.99
C ASP A 296 -11.84 15.47 -21.85
N TYR A 297 -12.50 15.81 -20.73
CA TYR A 297 -13.94 15.58 -20.55
C TYR A 297 -14.79 16.47 -21.46
N TYR A 298 -14.39 17.73 -21.64
CA TYR A 298 -15.00 18.60 -22.64
C TYR A 298 -14.73 18.11 -24.08
N ALA A 299 -13.54 17.54 -24.36
CA ALA A 299 -13.26 16.90 -25.63
C ALA A 299 -14.18 15.69 -25.89
N LEU A 300 -14.39 14.83 -24.89
CA LEU A 300 -15.35 13.72 -24.97
C LEU A 300 -16.78 14.21 -25.17
N LEU A 301 -17.21 15.22 -24.42
CA LEU A 301 -18.54 15.82 -24.57
C LEU A 301 -18.73 16.38 -25.99
N GLY A 302 -17.74 17.07 -26.54
CA GLY A 302 -17.74 17.55 -27.90
C GLY A 302 -17.90 16.42 -28.93
N LEU A 303 -17.16 15.32 -28.73
CA LEU A 303 -17.25 14.15 -29.60
C LEU A 303 -18.64 13.48 -29.56
N ILE A 304 -19.25 13.34 -28.38
CA ILE A 304 -20.63 12.84 -28.23
C ILE A 304 -21.62 13.73 -28.97
N TYR A 305 -21.43 15.06 -28.93
CA TYR A 305 -22.25 15.99 -29.69
C TYR A 305 -22.04 15.86 -31.21
N GLU A 306 -20.81 15.64 -31.68
CA GLU A 306 -20.57 15.33 -33.11
C GLU A 306 -21.28 14.06 -33.56
N GLU A 307 -21.16 12.97 -32.78
CA GLU A 307 -21.77 11.66 -33.05
C GLU A 307 -23.31 11.73 -33.05
N THR A 308 -23.91 12.75 -32.43
CA THR A 308 -25.33 13.03 -32.42
C THR A 308 -25.76 14.18 -33.33
N ASP A 309 -24.86 14.61 -34.23
CA ASP A 309 -25.04 15.72 -35.20
C ASP A 309 -25.43 17.06 -34.55
N LYS A 310 -25.04 17.28 -33.32
CA LYS A 310 -25.22 18.54 -32.56
C LYS A 310 -23.98 19.44 -32.70
N LEU A 311 -23.66 19.83 -33.94
CA LEU A 311 -22.42 20.48 -34.29
C LEU A 311 -22.16 21.82 -33.53
N PRO A 312 -23.13 22.70 -33.29
CA PRO A 312 -22.91 23.92 -32.49
C PRO A 312 -22.51 23.61 -31.04
N GLN A 313 -23.13 22.58 -30.43
CA GLN A 313 -22.82 22.13 -29.08
C GLN A 313 -21.42 21.49 -29.02
N ALA A 314 -21.05 20.69 -30.03
CA ALA A 314 -19.71 20.13 -30.18
C ALA A 314 -18.64 21.23 -30.19
N ASN A 315 -18.81 22.25 -31.06
CA ASN A 315 -17.89 23.40 -31.14
C ASN A 315 -17.78 24.14 -29.79
N LYS A 316 -18.91 24.39 -29.12
CA LYS A 316 -18.93 25.05 -27.81
C LYS A 316 -18.19 24.22 -26.75
N ALA A 317 -18.41 22.90 -26.71
CA ALA A 317 -17.74 22.01 -25.78
C ALA A 317 -16.22 21.99 -26.02
N TYR A 318 -15.77 21.81 -27.26
CA TYR A 318 -14.34 21.85 -27.56
C TYR A 318 -13.67 23.18 -27.17
N LYS A 319 -14.30 24.30 -27.49
CA LYS A 319 -13.79 25.63 -27.09
C LYS A 319 -13.72 25.79 -25.57
N LYS A 320 -14.74 25.26 -24.85
CA LYS A 320 -14.74 25.26 -23.38
C LYS A 320 -13.58 24.45 -22.81
N GLY A 321 -13.27 23.29 -23.42
CA GLY A 321 -12.09 22.49 -23.03
C GLY A 321 -10.77 23.27 -23.15
N LEU A 322 -10.62 24.09 -24.21
CA LEU A 322 -9.42 24.93 -24.38
C LEU A 322 -9.26 26.01 -23.32
N GLU A 323 -10.31 26.41 -22.60
CA GLU A 323 -10.20 27.35 -21.47
C GLU A 323 -9.47 26.71 -20.27
N PHE A 324 -9.54 25.37 -20.13
CA PHE A 324 -8.84 24.64 -19.07
C PHE A 324 -7.44 24.23 -19.49
N LYS A 325 -7.28 23.67 -20.69
CA LYS A 325 -5.99 23.25 -21.22
C LYS A 325 -6.01 23.12 -22.74
N SER A 326 -4.99 23.66 -23.37
CA SER A 326 -4.74 23.45 -24.80
C SER A 326 -4.20 22.04 -25.04
N THR A 327 -4.98 21.16 -25.66
CA THR A 327 -4.59 19.78 -25.96
C THR A 327 -4.56 19.52 -27.47
N PRO A 328 -3.64 18.67 -27.97
CA PRO A 328 -3.62 18.28 -29.38
C PRO A 328 -4.97 17.74 -29.85
N THR A 329 -5.58 16.88 -29.06
CA THR A 329 -6.90 16.27 -29.36
C THR A 329 -7.97 17.30 -29.66
N ILE A 330 -8.10 18.36 -28.82
CA ILE A 330 -9.14 19.39 -29.03
C ILE A 330 -8.84 20.20 -30.29
N TYR A 331 -7.59 20.55 -30.55
CA TYR A 331 -7.22 21.26 -31.78
C TYR A 331 -7.52 20.44 -33.02
N TYR A 332 -7.18 19.15 -33.01
CA TYR A 332 -7.48 18.25 -34.12
C TYR A 332 -8.99 18.16 -34.37
N ARG A 333 -9.80 17.94 -33.32
CA ARG A 333 -11.26 17.83 -33.42
C ARG A 333 -11.90 19.12 -33.96
N LEU A 334 -11.48 20.28 -33.45
CA LEU A 334 -11.96 21.56 -33.99
C LEU A 334 -11.57 21.75 -35.47
N ALA A 335 -10.33 21.38 -35.85
CA ALA A 335 -9.90 21.48 -37.22
C ALA A 335 -10.76 20.62 -38.15
N VAL A 336 -10.96 19.34 -37.80
CA VAL A 336 -11.80 18.43 -38.58
C VAL A 336 -13.24 18.90 -38.64
N LEU A 337 -13.80 19.39 -37.52
CA LEU A 337 -15.16 19.92 -37.46
C LEU A 337 -15.35 21.11 -38.42
N TYR A 338 -14.41 22.05 -38.41
CA TYR A 338 -14.45 23.19 -39.33
C TYR A 338 -14.22 22.82 -40.80
N ASP A 339 -13.34 21.86 -41.06
CA ASP A 339 -13.03 21.39 -42.41
C ASP A 339 -14.21 20.59 -43.02
N THR A 340 -14.66 19.58 -42.31
CA THR A 340 -15.57 18.57 -42.86
C THR A 340 -17.06 18.94 -42.71
N LYS A 341 -17.44 19.55 -41.60
CA LYS A 341 -18.83 19.84 -41.27
C LYS A 341 -19.22 21.28 -41.57
N TYR A 342 -18.45 22.24 -41.11
CA TYR A 342 -18.75 23.67 -41.35
C TYR A 342 -18.28 24.20 -42.70
N LYS A 343 -17.40 23.44 -43.41
CA LYS A 343 -16.83 23.86 -44.70
C LYS A 343 -16.14 25.25 -44.61
N GLN A 344 -15.42 25.50 -43.55
CA GLN A 344 -14.71 26.75 -43.27
C GLN A 344 -13.19 26.50 -43.32
N PRO A 345 -12.56 26.47 -44.54
CA PRO A 345 -11.16 26.07 -44.72
C PRO A 345 -10.17 26.94 -43.93
N LYS A 346 -10.36 28.24 -43.88
CA LYS A 346 -9.48 29.16 -43.12
C LYS A 346 -9.47 28.86 -41.62
N GLN A 347 -10.63 28.49 -41.03
CA GLN A 347 -10.71 28.14 -39.64
C GLN A 347 -10.10 26.73 -39.39
N ALA A 348 -10.33 25.81 -40.32
CA ALA A 348 -9.71 24.49 -40.29
C ALA A 348 -8.18 24.59 -40.32
N GLU A 349 -7.61 25.36 -41.24
CA GLU A 349 -6.17 25.55 -41.34
C GLU A 349 -5.57 26.10 -40.04
N LYS A 350 -6.23 27.13 -39.44
CA LYS A 350 -5.80 27.69 -38.16
C LYS A 350 -5.69 26.61 -37.06
N TYR A 351 -6.71 25.74 -36.93
CA TYR A 351 -6.71 24.70 -35.89
C TYR A 351 -5.76 23.55 -36.23
N TYR A 352 -5.58 23.19 -37.49
CA TYR A 352 -4.56 22.22 -37.92
C TYR A 352 -3.16 22.71 -37.59
N ALA A 353 -2.86 24.02 -37.83
CA ALA A 353 -1.60 24.59 -37.44
C ALA A 353 -1.36 24.56 -35.92
N LEU A 354 -2.40 24.86 -35.12
CA LEU A 354 -2.34 24.76 -33.67
C LEU A 354 -2.12 23.32 -33.20
N TYR A 355 -2.73 22.34 -33.85
CA TYR A 355 -2.51 20.91 -33.59
C TYR A 355 -1.03 20.56 -33.77
N LEU A 356 -0.43 20.88 -34.89
CA LEU A 356 0.99 20.56 -35.15
C LEU A 356 1.92 21.33 -34.19
N LYS A 357 1.58 22.58 -33.85
CA LYS A 357 2.34 23.39 -32.89
C LYS A 357 2.29 22.82 -31.46
N SER A 358 1.20 22.15 -31.10
CA SER A 358 1.03 21.52 -29.78
C SER A 358 1.87 20.27 -29.55
N LYS A 359 2.69 19.85 -30.54
CA LYS A 359 3.58 18.69 -30.51
C LYS A 359 2.84 17.39 -30.16
N PRO A 360 1.88 16.94 -31.00
CA PRO A 360 1.22 15.66 -30.82
C PRO A 360 2.23 14.52 -30.75
N ASN A 361 1.88 13.44 -30.06
CA ASN A 361 2.77 12.29 -29.85
C ASN A 361 3.01 11.55 -31.17
N PRO A 362 4.28 11.45 -31.67
CA PRO A 362 4.56 10.85 -32.98
C PRO A 362 4.20 9.35 -33.10
N GLU A 363 4.14 8.64 -31.99
CA GLU A 363 3.81 7.20 -31.96
C GLU A 363 2.31 6.98 -31.86
N ILE A 364 1.61 7.77 -31.03
CA ILE A 364 0.17 7.62 -30.77
C ILE A 364 -0.66 8.30 -31.87
N ASP A 365 -0.28 9.54 -32.25
CA ASP A 365 -1.05 10.40 -33.18
C ASP A 365 -0.50 10.32 -34.62
N LYS A 366 0.17 9.25 -34.98
CA LYS A 366 0.88 9.10 -36.27
C LYS A 366 -0.02 9.34 -37.47
N ASP A 367 -1.19 8.77 -37.46
CA ASP A 367 -2.14 8.82 -38.57
C ASP A 367 -2.77 10.21 -38.67
N GLU A 368 -3.12 10.83 -37.54
CA GLU A 368 -3.63 12.19 -37.47
C GLU A 368 -2.58 13.21 -37.96
N ILE A 369 -1.33 13.05 -37.53
CA ILE A 369 -0.22 13.92 -38.00
C ILE A 369 -0.05 13.82 -39.51
N LYS A 370 -0.09 12.61 -40.08
CA LYS A 370 0.01 12.38 -41.51
C LYS A 370 -1.16 13.02 -42.26
N TYR A 371 -2.38 12.79 -41.78
CA TYR A 371 -3.59 13.38 -42.35
C TYR A 371 -3.54 14.90 -42.33
N VAL A 372 -3.21 15.50 -41.18
CA VAL A 372 -3.18 16.97 -41.03
C VAL A 372 -2.15 17.62 -41.97
N LYS A 373 -0.94 17.04 -42.10
CA LYS A 373 0.08 17.56 -43.02
C LYS A 373 -0.40 17.55 -44.45
N ALA A 374 -0.94 16.42 -44.92
CA ALA A 374 -1.45 16.29 -46.30
C ALA A 374 -2.63 17.25 -46.55
N ARG A 375 -3.55 17.39 -45.57
CA ARG A 375 -4.71 18.24 -45.70
C ARG A 375 -4.36 19.73 -45.74
N MET A 376 -3.39 20.17 -44.95
CA MET A 376 -2.90 21.55 -44.96
C MET A 376 -2.23 21.91 -46.31
N GLU A 377 -1.54 20.99 -46.97
CA GLU A 377 -1.03 21.21 -48.32
C GLU A 377 -2.15 21.43 -49.34
N GLN A 378 -3.21 20.61 -49.27
CA GLN A 378 -4.39 20.76 -50.14
C GLN A 378 -5.13 22.07 -49.92
N LEU A 379 -5.24 22.52 -48.66
CA LEU A 379 -5.92 23.79 -48.33
C LEU A 379 -5.16 25.00 -48.88
N LYS A 380 -3.81 24.98 -48.88
CA LYS A 380 -2.97 26.05 -49.44
C LYS A 380 -3.04 26.15 -50.97
N THR A 381 -3.31 25.04 -51.66
CA THR A 381 -3.41 25.03 -53.12
C THR A 381 -4.81 25.36 -53.64
N ALA A 382 -5.81 25.47 -52.74
CA ALA A 382 -7.20 25.78 -53.10
C ALA A 382 -7.56 27.26 -52.94
N ASP A 383 -6.68 28.08 -52.35
CA ASP A 383 -6.75 29.54 -52.37
C ASP A 383 -6.01 30.11 -53.57
#